data_546f9862e05793142f0b54d9fffa068a
#
_entry.id   546f9862e05793142f0b54d9fffa068a
#
_cell.length_a   1.000
_cell.length_b   1.000
_cell.length_c   1.000
_cell.angle_alpha   90.00
_cell.angle_beta   90.00
_cell.angle_gamma   90.00
#
_symmetry.space_group_name_H-M   'P 1'
#
loop_
_entity.id
_entity.type
_entity.pdbx_description
1 polymer ?
#
loop_
_entity_poly.entity_id
_entity_poly.type
_entity_poly.pdbx_seq_one_letter_code
_entity_poly.pdbx_strand_id
1 'polypeptide(L)'
;MKKLLIAAAAASMALVGAAQADEGLAKSKGCLACHSVDAKKMGPAFKEVAAKYKGKADAEATIVGMLKSGKAASGKSHPAAKASDDEMKALAKWVLSL
;
A
#
# COMPACT_ATOMS: atom_id res chain seq x y z
N MET A 1 1.34 21.64 35.52
CA MET A 1 1.79 22.11 34.21
C MET A 1 2.83 21.20 33.57
N LYS A 2 3.83 20.71 34.31
CA LYS A 2 4.84 19.81 33.75
C LYS A 2 4.28 18.45 33.29
N LYS A 3 3.19 17.96 33.87
CA LYS A 3 2.55 16.68 33.53
C LYS A 3 1.86 16.69 32.17
N LEU A 4 1.42 17.86 31.69
CA LEU A 4 0.74 17.99 30.39
C LEU A 4 1.69 17.86 29.19
N LEU A 5 2.95 18.26 29.36
CA LEU A 5 3.95 18.16 28.29
C LEU A 5 4.38 16.72 28.01
N ILE A 6 4.38 15.88 29.05
CA ILE A 6 4.76 14.46 28.92
C ILE A 6 3.69 13.68 28.18
N ALA A 7 2.42 13.98 28.39
CA ALA A 7 1.31 13.32 27.71
C ALA A 7 1.30 13.63 26.20
N ALA A 8 1.64 14.86 25.81
CA ALA A 8 1.72 15.23 24.39
C ALA A 8 2.84 14.50 23.65
N ALA A 9 3.98 14.30 24.28
CA ALA A 9 5.10 13.57 23.69
C ALA A 9 4.76 12.09 23.44
N ALA A 10 4.06 11.45 24.37
CA ALA A 10 3.64 10.06 24.22
C ALA A 10 2.65 9.87 23.06
N ALA A 11 1.72 10.79 22.86
CA ALA A 11 0.77 10.76 21.76
C ALA A 11 1.46 10.88 20.38
N SER A 12 2.50 11.72 20.30
CA SER A 12 3.27 11.89 19.06
C SER A 12 4.03 10.62 18.67
N MET A 13 4.57 9.89 19.63
CA MET A 13 5.28 8.63 19.37
C MET A 13 4.35 7.52 18.88
N ALA A 14 3.14 7.46 19.37
CA ALA A 14 2.14 6.49 18.92
C ALA A 14 1.74 6.69 17.44
N LEU A 15 1.69 7.93 16.97
CA LEU A 15 1.39 8.26 15.59
C LEU A 15 2.52 7.91 14.62
N VAL A 16 3.77 8.02 15.05
CA VAL A 16 4.94 7.69 14.21
C VAL A 16 5.02 6.18 13.91
N GLY A 17 4.54 5.33 14.82
CA GLY A 17 4.55 3.88 14.63
C GLY A 17 3.40 3.35 13.78
N ALA A 18 2.42 4.18 13.39
CA ALA A 18 1.27 3.74 12.62
C ALA A 18 1.50 3.95 11.11
N ALA A 19 1.29 2.90 10.37
CA ALA A 19 1.14 2.89 8.91
C ALA A 19 2.23 3.62 8.11
N GLN A 20 3.25 2.90 7.75
CA GLN A 20 4.32 3.38 6.88
C GLN A 20 4.09 2.99 5.43
N ALA A 21 2.84 3.07 4.94
CA ALA A 21 2.53 2.79 3.56
C ALA A 21 2.85 4.01 2.71
N ASP A 22 3.96 3.94 2.02
CA ASP A 22 4.41 4.98 1.11
C ASP A 22 5.23 4.32 -0.02
N GLU A 23 5.77 5.16 -0.88
CA GLU A 23 6.63 4.72 -1.97
C GLU A 23 7.85 3.94 -1.45
N GLY A 24 8.39 4.30 -0.28
CA GLY A 24 9.51 3.61 0.34
C GLY A 24 9.19 2.16 0.66
N LEU A 25 8.02 1.88 1.21
CA LEU A 25 7.57 0.51 1.47
C LEU A 25 7.41 -0.26 0.16
N ALA A 26 6.76 0.34 -0.85
CA ALA A 26 6.61 -0.28 -2.16
C ALA A 26 7.96 -0.63 -2.78
N LYS A 27 8.93 0.27 -2.68
CA LYS A 27 10.29 0.03 -3.17
C LYS A 27 10.94 -1.14 -2.43
N SER A 28 10.86 -1.17 -1.11
CA SER A 28 11.48 -2.23 -0.30
C SER A 28 10.86 -3.60 -0.56
N LYS A 29 9.60 -3.66 -0.98
CA LYS A 29 8.91 -4.92 -1.30
C LYS A 29 9.01 -5.30 -2.77
N GLY A 30 9.81 -4.59 -3.56
CA GLY A 30 10.06 -4.91 -4.96
C GLY A 30 8.98 -4.48 -5.94
N CYS A 31 7.96 -3.76 -5.50
CA CYS A 31 6.86 -3.33 -6.36
C CYS A 31 7.34 -2.41 -7.49
N LEU A 32 8.30 -1.54 -7.21
CA LEU A 32 8.79 -0.56 -8.18
C LEU A 32 9.71 -1.14 -9.25
N ALA A 33 10.03 -2.43 -9.18
CA ALA A 33 10.72 -3.12 -10.26
C ALA A 33 9.84 -3.22 -11.50
N CYS A 34 8.51 -3.37 -11.32
CA CYS A 34 7.54 -3.56 -12.41
C CYS A 34 6.51 -2.45 -12.48
N HIS A 35 6.38 -1.62 -11.46
CA HIS A 35 5.43 -0.52 -11.40
C HIS A 35 6.14 0.81 -11.17
N SER A 36 5.49 1.88 -11.57
CA SER A 36 5.83 3.25 -11.21
C SER A 36 4.57 3.95 -10.73
N VAL A 37 4.71 5.04 -9.99
CA VAL A 37 3.57 5.84 -9.55
C VAL A 37 2.85 6.45 -10.75
N ASP A 38 3.58 7.03 -11.70
CA ASP A 38 3.06 7.81 -12.80
C ASP A 38 3.19 7.17 -14.17
N ALA A 39 4.05 6.18 -14.32
CA ALA A 39 4.40 5.63 -15.64
C ALA A 39 4.13 4.14 -15.71
N LYS A 40 3.70 3.68 -16.87
CA LYS A 40 3.55 2.26 -17.15
C LYS A 40 4.91 1.62 -17.38
N LYS A 41 5.13 0.48 -16.75
CA LYS A 41 6.28 -0.40 -16.97
C LYS A 41 5.77 -1.78 -17.39
N MET A 42 6.29 -2.86 -16.79
CA MET A 42 5.75 -4.20 -16.97
C MET A 42 4.32 -4.29 -16.40
N GLY A 43 4.08 -3.61 -15.27
CA GLY A 43 2.76 -3.44 -14.70
C GLY A 43 2.22 -2.04 -14.95
N PRO A 44 0.91 -1.82 -14.71
CA PRO A 44 0.30 -0.50 -14.87
C PRO A 44 0.86 0.50 -13.85
N ALA A 45 0.78 1.78 -14.17
CA ALA A 45 1.08 2.83 -13.19
C ALA A 45 0.14 2.71 -11.99
N PHE A 46 0.63 2.99 -10.80
CA PHE A 46 -0.21 2.92 -9.60
C PHE A 46 -1.38 3.90 -9.65
N LYS A 47 -1.21 5.06 -10.27
CA LYS A 47 -2.31 6.00 -10.51
C LYS A 47 -3.41 5.43 -11.41
N GLU A 48 -3.04 4.61 -12.39
CA GLU A 48 -4.02 3.91 -13.23
C GLU A 48 -4.78 2.86 -12.41
N VAL A 49 -4.08 2.14 -11.53
CA VAL A 49 -4.70 1.17 -10.62
C VAL A 49 -5.70 1.89 -9.71
N ALA A 50 -5.30 3.00 -9.11
CA ALA A 50 -6.17 3.81 -8.26
C ALA A 50 -7.43 4.25 -9.00
N ALA A 51 -7.28 4.75 -10.23
CA ALA A 51 -8.41 5.19 -11.04
C ALA A 51 -9.36 4.04 -11.38
N LYS A 52 -8.81 2.87 -11.71
CA LYS A 52 -9.59 1.69 -12.07
C LYS A 52 -10.45 1.18 -10.90
N TYR A 53 -9.94 1.26 -9.69
CA TYR A 53 -10.62 0.77 -8.50
C TYR A 53 -11.37 1.85 -7.71
N LYS A 54 -11.31 3.09 -8.16
CA LYS A 54 -11.99 4.20 -7.49
C LYS A 54 -13.49 3.94 -7.37
N GLY A 55 -14.02 4.11 -6.16
CA GLY A 55 -15.43 3.90 -5.88
C GLY A 55 -15.85 2.45 -5.67
N LYS A 56 -14.94 1.49 -5.80
CA LYS A 56 -15.26 0.07 -5.54
C LYS A 56 -15.05 -0.25 -4.07
N ALA A 57 -16.09 -0.75 -3.42
CA ALA A 57 -16.08 -1.04 -1.98
C ALA A 57 -15.08 -2.14 -1.60
N ASP A 58 -14.82 -3.08 -2.51
CA ASP A 58 -13.92 -4.23 -2.28
C ASP A 58 -12.50 -4.02 -2.85
N ALA A 59 -12.16 -2.81 -3.25
CA ALA A 59 -10.89 -2.52 -3.90
C ALA A 59 -9.68 -2.95 -3.08
N GLU A 60 -9.65 -2.60 -1.80
CA GLU A 60 -8.54 -2.96 -0.90
C GLU A 60 -8.40 -4.48 -0.79
N ALA A 61 -9.50 -5.18 -0.53
CA ALA A 61 -9.50 -6.64 -0.40
C ALA A 61 -9.06 -7.32 -1.70
N THR A 62 -9.48 -6.79 -2.84
CA THR A 62 -9.10 -7.32 -4.16
C THR A 62 -7.59 -7.20 -4.39
N ILE A 63 -7.01 -6.04 -4.08
CA ILE A 63 -5.57 -5.81 -4.24
C ILE A 63 -4.78 -6.70 -3.27
N VAL A 64 -5.18 -6.78 -2.01
CA VAL A 64 -4.52 -7.66 -1.04
C VAL A 64 -4.59 -9.12 -1.48
N GLY A 65 -5.74 -9.58 -1.97
CA GLY A 65 -5.90 -10.92 -2.49
C GLY A 65 -4.96 -11.22 -3.65
N MET A 66 -4.78 -10.28 -4.56
CA MET A 66 -3.83 -10.38 -5.66
C MET A 66 -2.38 -10.49 -5.16
N LEU A 67 -2.01 -9.68 -4.19
CA LEU A 67 -0.67 -9.70 -3.61
C LEU A 67 -0.35 -11.02 -2.89
N LYS A 68 -1.37 -11.65 -2.30
CA LYS A 68 -1.20 -12.94 -1.63
C LYS A 68 -1.17 -14.11 -2.62
N SER A 69 -2.07 -14.13 -3.58
CA SER A 69 -2.29 -15.28 -4.45
C SER A 69 -1.35 -15.34 -5.65
N GLY A 70 -0.76 -14.23 -6.04
CA GLY A 70 0.04 -14.15 -7.25
C GLY A 70 -0.80 -14.13 -8.53
N LYS A 71 -2.08 -13.79 -8.44
CA LYS A 71 -2.98 -13.65 -9.60
C LYS A 71 -3.67 -12.29 -9.59
N ALA A 72 -3.57 -11.57 -10.69
CA ALA A 72 -4.33 -10.35 -10.89
C ALA A 72 -5.82 -10.64 -11.09
N ALA A 73 -6.66 -9.64 -10.89
CA ALA A 73 -8.11 -9.76 -11.10
C ALA A 73 -8.46 -10.16 -12.54
N SER A 74 -7.61 -9.82 -13.50
CA SER A 74 -7.75 -10.21 -14.90
C SER A 74 -7.38 -11.69 -15.18
N GLY A 75 -6.94 -12.43 -14.17
CA GLY A 75 -6.45 -13.80 -14.32
C GLY A 75 -4.98 -13.90 -14.73
N LYS A 76 -4.32 -12.78 -14.99
CA LYS A 76 -2.91 -12.76 -15.34
C LYS A 76 -2.05 -13.05 -14.12
N SER A 77 -0.88 -13.65 -14.37
CA SER A 77 0.11 -13.90 -13.34
C SER A 77 0.63 -12.57 -12.76
N HIS A 78 0.78 -12.52 -11.46
CA HIS A 78 1.35 -11.40 -10.73
C HIS A 78 2.26 -11.95 -9.64
N PRO A 79 3.49 -11.44 -9.47
CA PRO A 79 4.34 -11.92 -8.38
C PRO A 79 3.66 -11.75 -7.03
N ALA A 80 3.67 -12.80 -6.23
CA ALA A 80 3.18 -12.72 -4.86
C ALA A 80 4.11 -11.80 -4.05
N ALA A 81 3.55 -10.91 -3.25
CA ALA A 81 4.35 -9.99 -2.45
C ALA A 81 4.94 -10.70 -1.23
N LYS A 82 6.22 -10.45 -0.96
CA LYS A 82 6.88 -10.92 0.26
C LYS A 82 6.67 -9.88 1.36
N ALA A 83 5.45 -9.82 1.86
CA ALA A 83 5.03 -8.81 2.82
C ALA A 83 4.04 -9.44 3.81
N SER A 84 3.95 -8.85 5.00
CA SER A 84 2.93 -9.25 5.96
C SER A 84 1.55 -8.81 5.51
N ASP A 85 0.50 -9.37 6.11
CA ASP A 85 -0.87 -8.96 5.82
C ASP A 85 -1.09 -7.46 6.08
N ASP A 86 -0.53 -6.94 7.16
CA ASP A 86 -0.63 -5.52 7.48
C ASP A 86 0.09 -4.65 6.47
N GLU A 87 1.26 -5.09 6.01
CA GLU A 87 2.00 -4.39 4.95
C GLU A 87 1.25 -4.41 3.63
N MET A 88 0.63 -5.53 3.26
CA MET A 88 -0.17 -5.63 2.05
C MET A 88 -1.38 -4.70 2.09
N LYS A 89 -2.07 -4.63 3.23
CA LYS A 89 -3.19 -3.70 3.44
C LYS A 89 -2.73 -2.25 3.34
N ALA A 90 -1.60 -1.94 3.96
CA ALA A 90 -1.02 -0.60 3.90
C ALA A 90 -0.64 -0.20 2.48
N LEU A 91 -0.03 -1.11 1.72
CA LEU A 91 0.30 -0.88 0.31
C LEU A 91 -0.95 -0.67 -0.55
N ALA A 92 -1.99 -1.49 -0.34
CA ALA A 92 -3.24 -1.34 -1.06
C ALA A 92 -3.89 0.02 -0.80
N LYS A 93 -3.95 0.45 0.44
CA LYS A 93 -4.48 1.76 0.82
C LYS A 93 -3.67 2.90 0.20
N TRP A 94 -2.36 2.78 0.23
CA TRP A 94 -1.49 3.80 -0.37
C TRP A 94 -1.73 3.92 -1.87
N VAL A 95 -1.72 2.81 -2.58
CA VAL A 95 -1.97 2.81 -4.03
C VAL A 95 -3.33 3.43 -4.34
N LEU A 96 -4.37 3.05 -3.59
CA LEU A 96 -5.72 3.56 -3.80
C LEU A 96 -5.87 5.05 -3.46
N SER A 97 -4.92 5.62 -2.73
CA SER A 97 -4.90 7.04 -2.38
C SER A 97 -4.30 7.94 -3.46
N LEU A 98 -3.69 7.36 -4.48
CA LEU A 98 -2.98 8.11 -5.53
C LEU A 98 -3.91 8.75 -6.59
#